data_7f2e60f65cd453f8967bb5ed50e843a9
#
_entry.id   7f2e60f65cd453f8967bb5ed50e843a9
#
_cell.length_a   1.000
_cell.length_b   1.000
_cell.length_c   1.000
_cell.angle_alpha   90.00
_cell.angle_beta   90.00
_cell.angle_gamma   90.00
#
_symmetry.space_group_name_H-M   'P 1'
#
loop_
_entity.id
_entity.type
_entity.pdbx_description
1 polymer ?
#
loop_
_entity_poly.entity_id
_entity_poly.type
_entity_poly.pdbx_seq_one_letter_code
_entity_poly.pdbx_strand_id
1 'polypeptide(L)'
;FSQLALWSAIAVVISGVVNAWTRLNFESAWNSSYAYIVIAKTVATIALVGLGYLHRKNLEGKESINWVGFAKLLTVEAIIMLVTVAMGAWLSNTSSPDRPGTQEFDPGLSIVGIETPPNPTWSRIFLSYEPDALMIGILVMMVALYVKGVIVLTKRGDKWPVGRTISFALGISVIDFATSGGLGVYAQFSFSYHMLAHMLLAMVAPIGLVLGAPM
;
A
#
# COMPACT_ATOMS: atom_id res chain seq x y z
N PHE A 1 11.56 8.97 -15.61
CA PHE A 1 12.09 8.22 -14.45
C PHE A 1 11.77 8.91 -13.12
N SER A 2 12.02 10.22 -12.96
CA SER A 2 11.83 10.91 -11.67
C SER A 2 10.37 10.98 -11.21
N GLN A 3 9.39 11.05 -12.11
CA GLN A 3 7.98 11.07 -11.76
C GLN A 3 7.48 9.71 -11.27
N LEU A 4 7.94 8.64 -11.89
CA LEU A 4 7.58 7.28 -11.46
C LEU A 4 8.14 6.97 -10.06
N ALA A 5 9.39 7.40 -9.78
CA ALA A 5 9.99 7.27 -8.46
C ALA A 5 9.24 8.09 -7.40
N LEU A 6 8.75 9.28 -7.74
CA LEU A 6 7.94 10.10 -6.83
C LEU A 6 6.61 9.41 -6.48
N TRP A 7 5.91 8.89 -7.49
CA TRP A 7 4.63 8.22 -7.26
C TRP A 7 4.78 6.92 -6.46
N SER A 8 5.83 6.14 -6.75
CA SER A 8 6.12 4.93 -5.95
C SER A 8 6.49 5.28 -4.50
N ALA A 9 7.23 6.34 -4.25
CA ALA A 9 7.52 6.81 -2.89
C ALA A 9 6.25 7.24 -2.15
N ILE A 10 5.35 7.97 -2.81
CA ILE A 10 4.06 8.36 -2.23
C ILE A 10 3.23 7.12 -1.88
N ALA A 11 3.13 6.14 -2.79
CA ALA A 11 2.39 4.91 -2.56
C ALA A 11 2.93 4.12 -1.36
N VAL A 12 4.26 4.00 -1.23
CA VAL A 12 4.92 3.35 -0.09
C VAL A 12 4.64 4.08 1.22
N VAL A 13 4.67 5.42 1.21
CA VAL A 13 4.37 6.22 2.42
C VAL A 13 2.92 6.05 2.84
N ILE A 14 1.96 6.14 1.90
CA ILE A 14 0.54 5.95 2.20
C ILE A 14 0.29 4.54 2.77
N SER A 15 0.83 3.50 2.12
CA SER A 15 0.76 2.12 2.59
C SER A 15 1.32 1.97 4.01
N GLY A 16 2.46 2.60 4.30
CA GLY A 16 3.06 2.59 5.62
C GLY A 16 2.21 3.27 6.69
N VAL A 17 1.60 4.41 6.36
CA VAL A 17 0.71 5.14 7.28
C VAL A 17 -0.55 4.32 7.59
N VAL A 18 -1.19 3.73 6.57
CA VAL A 18 -2.38 2.89 6.76
C VAL A 18 -2.05 1.68 7.64
N ASN A 19 -0.93 0.99 7.37
CA ASN A 19 -0.51 -0.15 8.19
C ASN A 19 -0.19 0.25 9.64
N ALA A 20 0.45 1.40 9.86
CA ALA A 20 0.70 1.91 11.21
C ALA A 20 -0.62 2.25 11.93
N TRP A 21 -1.56 2.89 11.22
CA TRP A 21 -2.86 3.25 11.78
C TRP A 21 -3.66 2.03 12.24
N THR A 22 -3.73 0.97 11.41
CA THR A 22 -4.48 -0.25 11.76
C THR A 22 -3.93 -0.98 12.99
N ARG A 23 -2.61 -0.86 13.24
CA ARG A 23 -1.94 -1.55 14.35
C ARG A 23 -1.79 -0.71 15.61
N LEU A 24 -1.82 0.62 15.50
CA LEU A 24 -1.57 1.58 16.59
C LEU A 24 -2.80 2.45 16.91
N ASN A 25 -4.02 1.97 16.64
CA ASN A 25 -5.25 2.74 16.81
C ASN A 25 -5.77 2.82 18.26
N PHE A 26 -5.02 2.35 19.26
CA PHE A 26 -5.38 2.39 20.68
C PHE A 26 -4.24 2.99 21.52
N GLU A 27 -4.57 3.68 22.61
CA GLU A 27 -3.62 4.51 23.38
C GLU A 27 -2.41 3.72 23.93
N SER A 28 -2.64 2.50 24.42
CA SER A 28 -1.56 1.68 24.98
C SER A 28 -0.57 1.16 23.91
N ALA A 29 -0.95 1.13 22.64
CA ALA A 29 -0.09 0.68 21.55
C ALA A 29 1.13 1.59 21.35
N TRP A 30 0.99 2.89 21.62
CA TRP A 30 2.06 3.87 21.42
C TRP A 30 3.25 3.70 22.40
N ASN A 31 3.06 3.04 23.52
CA ASN A 31 4.12 2.71 24.49
C ASN A 31 4.79 1.35 24.23
N SER A 32 4.49 0.71 23.10
CA SER A 32 5.07 -0.57 22.74
C SER A 32 6.41 -0.44 22.01
N SER A 33 7.25 -1.46 22.11
CA SER A 33 8.47 -1.57 21.29
C SER A 33 8.19 -1.50 19.81
N TYR A 34 7.02 -2.00 19.39
CA TYR A 34 6.54 -1.93 18.01
C TYR A 34 6.38 -0.47 17.54
N ALA A 35 5.74 0.39 18.34
CA ALA A 35 5.55 1.80 18.02
C ALA A 35 6.87 2.55 17.85
N TYR A 36 7.85 2.30 18.72
CA TYR A 36 9.18 2.92 18.61
C TYR A 36 9.88 2.54 17.29
N ILE A 37 9.79 1.29 16.85
CA ILE A 37 10.37 0.86 15.57
C ILE A 37 9.64 1.53 14.39
N VAL A 38 8.31 1.65 14.45
CA VAL A 38 7.51 2.33 13.42
C VAL A 38 7.90 3.81 13.32
N ILE A 39 8.05 4.50 14.46
CA ILE A 39 8.49 5.91 14.49
C ILE A 39 9.90 6.03 13.91
N ALA A 40 10.84 5.21 14.34
CA ALA A 40 12.21 5.24 13.85
C ALA A 40 12.27 4.97 12.33
N LYS A 41 11.50 4.01 11.82
CA LYS A 41 11.39 3.73 10.38
C LYS A 41 10.79 4.91 9.62
N THR A 42 9.79 5.57 10.17
CA THR A 42 9.18 6.77 9.57
C THR A 42 10.18 7.91 9.46
N VAL A 43 10.94 8.18 10.52
CA VAL A 43 12.02 9.19 10.51
C VAL A 43 13.09 8.84 9.47
N ALA A 44 13.53 7.59 9.40
CA ALA A 44 14.51 7.14 8.40
C ALA A 44 13.98 7.31 6.96
N THR A 45 12.70 7.02 6.74
CA THR A 45 12.07 7.20 5.41
C THR A 45 11.99 8.68 5.02
N ILE A 46 11.64 9.57 5.96
CA ILE A 46 11.65 11.02 5.72
C ILE A 46 13.06 11.52 5.40
N ALA A 47 14.07 11.03 6.14
CA ALA A 47 15.47 11.37 5.88
C ALA A 47 15.92 10.93 4.48
N LEU A 48 15.54 9.71 4.02
CA LEU A 48 15.82 9.22 2.67
C LEU A 48 15.18 10.10 1.59
N VAL A 49 13.92 10.48 1.76
CA VAL A 49 13.22 11.37 0.81
C VAL A 49 13.90 12.74 0.76
N GLY A 50 14.30 13.27 1.93
CA GLY A 50 15.05 14.53 2.02
C GLY A 50 16.40 14.46 1.33
N LEU A 51 17.17 13.39 1.55
CA LEU A 51 18.46 13.16 0.89
C LEU A 51 18.31 13.02 -0.63
N GLY A 52 17.31 12.26 -1.08
CA GLY A 52 17.01 12.11 -2.51
C GLY A 52 16.66 13.46 -3.17
N TYR A 53 15.90 14.31 -2.48
CA TYR A 53 15.61 15.66 -2.95
C TYR A 53 16.86 16.54 -3.04
N LEU A 54 17.70 16.54 -2.01
CA LEU A 54 18.97 17.29 -1.99
C LEU A 54 19.92 16.79 -3.06
N HIS A 55 19.99 15.47 -3.28
CA HIS A 55 20.80 14.85 -4.31
C HIS A 55 20.39 15.37 -5.70
N ARG A 56 19.09 15.36 -5.97
CA ARG A 56 18.56 15.86 -7.24
C ARG A 56 18.88 17.34 -7.45
N LYS A 57 18.66 18.19 -6.44
CA LYS A 57 18.94 19.61 -6.50
C LYS A 57 20.42 19.92 -6.72
N ASN A 58 21.31 19.11 -6.14
CA ASN A 58 22.76 19.28 -6.33
C ASN A 58 23.27 18.83 -7.71
N LEU A 59 22.52 18.00 -8.42
CA LEU A 59 22.83 17.55 -9.78
C LEU A 59 22.25 18.50 -10.84
N GLU A 60 21.17 19.22 -10.54
CA GLU A 60 20.57 20.20 -11.43
C GLU A 60 21.47 21.45 -11.45
N GLY A 61 22.23 21.66 -12.55
CA GLY A 61 22.98 22.88 -12.79
C GLY A 61 24.52 22.81 -12.67
N LYS A 62 25.10 21.63 -12.50
CA LYS A 62 26.56 21.46 -12.49
C LYS A 62 27.07 20.78 -13.75
N GLU A 63 27.92 21.48 -14.52
CA GLU A 63 28.62 20.94 -15.71
C GLU A 63 29.66 19.87 -15.35
N SER A 64 30.14 19.81 -14.11
CA SER A 64 31.11 18.82 -13.65
C SER A 64 30.63 18.11 -12.38
N ILE A 65 30.55 16.78 -12.45
CA ILE A 65 30.17 15.94 -11.32
C ILE A 65 31.40 15.63 -10.48
N ASN A 66 31.40 16.03 -9.22
CA ASN A 66 32.41 15.58 -8.26
C ASN A 66 32.13 14.12 -7.88
N TRP A 67 32.78 13.17 -8.56
CA TRP A 67 32.56 11.74 -8.37
C TRP A 67 32.77 11.26 -6.92
N VAL A 68 33.70 11.86 -6.17
CA VAL A 68 33.99 11.52 -4.79
C VAL A 68 32.81 11.96 -3.87
N GLY A 69 32.31 13.17 -4.09
CA GLY A 69 31.14 13.68 -3.35
C GLY A 69 29.88 12.89 -3.67
N PHE A 70 29.66 12.54 -4.92
CA PHE A 70 28.56 11.71 -5.39
C PHE A 70 28.61 10.30 -4.77
N ALA A 71 29.76 9.63 -4.81
CA ALA A 71 29.95 8.30 -4.22
C ALA A 71 29.71 8.30 -2.70
N LYS A 72 30.18 9.30 -1.97
CA LYS A 72 29.92 9.44 -0.52
C LYS A 72 28.45 9.56 -0.23
N LEU A 73 27.71 10.40 -0.97
CA LEU A 73 26.28 10.60 -0.77
C LEU A 73 25.50 9.33 -1.09
N LEU A 74 25.84 8.65 -2.18
CA LEU A 74 25.24 7.36 -2.58
C LEU A 74 25.47 6.29 -1.51
N THR A 75 26.67 6.25 -0.93
CA THR A 75 26.99 5.29 0.15
C THR A 75 26.15 5.56 1.39
N VAL A 76 25.99 6.81 1.81
CA VAL A 76 25.15 7.19 2.94
C VAL A 76 23.68 6.80 2.68
N GLU A 77 23.17 7.10 1.49
CA GLU A 77 21.82 6.75 1.09
C GLU A 77 21.61 5.23 1.10
N ALA A 78 22.56 4.46 0.56
CA ALA A 78 22.52 3.00 0.57
C ALA A 78 22.53 2.40 1.99
N ILE A 79 23.34 2.97 2.89
CA ILE A 79 23.39 2.53 4.31
C ILE A 79 22.04 2.79 4.98
N ILE A 80 21.46 3.99 4.82
CA ILE A 80 20.17 4.32 5.41
C ILE A 80 19.06 3.42 4.83
N MET A 81 19.09 3.13 3.53
CA MET A 81 18.16 2.17 2.90
C MET A 81 18.31 0.78 3.52
N LEU A 82 19.53 0.28 3.67
CA LEU A 82 19.78 -1.03 4.28
C LEU A 82 19.26 -1.10 5.72
N VAL A 83 19.51 -0.07 6.52
CA VAL A 83 19.00 0.04 7.89
C VAL A 83 17.47 0.07 7.90
N THR A 84 16.84 0.83 7.00
CA THR A 84 15.38 0.91 6.90
C THR A 84 14.75 -0.44 6.52
N VAL A 85 15.39 -1.20 5.63
CA VAL A 85 14.98 -2.57 5.27
C VAL A 85 15.15 -3.53 6.45
N ALA A 86 16.29 -3.47 7.15
CA ALA A 86 16.54 -4.28 8.34
C ALA A 86 15.53 -4.00 9.45
N MET A 87 15.17 -2.73 9.69
CA MET A 87 14.11 -2.35 10.61
C MET A 87 12.74 -2.87 10.18
N GLY A 88 12.46 -2.92 8.87
CA GLY A 88 11.25 -3.53 8.33
C GLY A 88 11.19 -5.03 8.58
N ALA A 89 12.30 -5.74 8.38
CA ALA A 89 12.42 -7.16 8.68
C ALA A 89 12.29 -7.43 10.19
N TRP A 90 12.87 -6.58 11.03
CA TRP A 90 12.69 -6.70 12.49
C TRP A 90 11.23 -6.49 12.88
N LEU A 91 10.58 -5.46 12.33
CA LEU A 91 9.19 -5.15 12.61
C LEU A 91 8.25 -6.32 12.24
N SER A 92 8.54 -7.05 11.14
CA SER A 92 7.75 -8.22 10.74
C SER A 92 7.87 -9.40 11.70
N ASN A 93 8.96 -9.46 12.49
CA ASN A 93 9.17 -10.48 13.53
C ASN A 93 8.77 -10.01 14.94
N THR A 94 8.35 -8.75 15.08
CA THR A 94 7.90 -8.20 16.36
C THR A 94 6.39 -8.36 16.47
N SER A 95 5.91 -8.96 17.57
CA SER A 95 4.47 -9.08 17.82
C SER A 95 3.81 -7.70 17.82
N SER A 96 2.66 -7.63 17.16
CA SER A 96 1.79 -6.44 17.24
C SER A 96 1.36 -6.22 18.69
N PRO A 97 1.18 -4.97 19.14
CA PRO A 97 0.66 -4.71 20.49
C PRO A 97 -0.69 -5.38 20.70
N ASP A 98 -0.86 -6.04 21.86
CA ASP A 98 -2.12 -6.68 22.22
C ASP A 98 -3.18 -5.61 22.50
N ARG A 99 -4.37 -5.80 21.95
CA ARG A 99 -5.52 -4.93 22.24
C ARG A 99 -5.99 -5.17 23.67
N PRO A 100 -6.24 -4.14 24.50
CA PRO A 100 -6.76 -4.30 25.83
C PRO A 100 -8.12 -5.01 25.80
N GLY A 101 -8.26 -6.14 26.51
CA GLY A 101 -9.53 -6.88 26.65
C GLY A 101 -9.66 -8.19 25.89
N THR A 102 -8.72 -8.56 25.03
CA THR A 102 -8.72 -9.85 24.33
C THR A 102 -7.95 -10.90 25.14
N GLN A 103 -8.58 -11.46 26.17
CA GLN A 103 -8.05 -12.64 26.88
C GLN A 103 -8.67 -13.97 26.40
N GLU A 104 -9.59 -13.97 25.44
CA GLU A 104 -10.05 -15.18 24.79
C GLU A 104 -9.14 -15.55 23.63
N PHE A 105 -8.70 -16.82 23.64
CA PHE A 105 -7.90 -17.37 22.54
C PHE A 105 -8.74 -17.31 21.25
N ASP A 106 -8.38 -16.40 20.35
CA ASP A 106 -8.97 -16.32 19.02
C ASP A 106 -8.05 -17.06 18.02
N PRO A 107 -8.52 -18.19 17.46
CA PRO A 107 -7.76 -18.93 16.44
C PRO A 107 -7.46 -18.08 15.20
N GLY A 108 -8.35 -17.16 14.83
CA GLY A 108 -8.15 -16.25 13.70
C GLY A 108 -6.97 -15.34 13.92
N LEU A 109 -6.89 -14.72 15.10
CA LEU A 109 -5.79 -13.82 15.44
C LEU A 109 -4.45 -14.55 15.49
N SER A 110 -4.43 -15.80 15.98
CA SER A 110 -3.21 -16.59 16.12
C SER A 110 -2.68 -17.15 14.79
N ILE A 111 -3.56 -17.50 13.84
CA ILE A 111 -3.21 -18.17 12.59
C ILE A 111 -3.16 -17.18 11.42
N VAL A 112 -4.16 -16.30 11.33
CA VAL A 112 -4.35 -15.38 10.20
C VAL A 112 -3.86 -13.96 10.52
N GLY A 113 -3.75 -13.62 11.82
CA GLY A 113 -3.37 -12.29 12.29
C GLY A 113 -4.53 -11.28 12.34
N ILE A 114 -5.75 -11.75 12.11
CA ILE A 114 -6.99 -10.97 12.17
C ILE A 114 -7.96 -11.68 13.11
N GLU A 115 -8.71 -10.91 13.90
CA GLU A 115 -9.78 -11.46 14.75
C GLU A 115 -10.80 -12.23 13.89
N THR A 116 -11.26 -13.37 14.43
CA THR A 116 -12.27 -14.18 13.72
C THR A 116 -13.54 -13.35 13.49
N PRO A 117 -13.92 -13.08 12.25
CA PRO A 117 -15.10 -12.27 11.98
C PRO A 117 -16.36 -13.01 12.42
N PRO A 118 -17.37 -12.28 12.89
CA PRO A 118 -18.66 -12.89 13.24
C PRO A 118 -19.31 -13.50 12.00
N ASN A 119 -20.28 -14.40 12.20
CA ASN A 119 -20.95 -15.14 11.13
C ASN A 119 -21.30 -14.25 9.92
N PRO A 120 -21.03 -14.72 8.69
CA PRO A 120 -21.25 -13.95 7.48
C PRO A 120 -22.72 -13.63 7.28
N THR A 121 -23.04 -12.36 7.12
CA THR A 121 -24.35 -11.86 6.71
C THR A 121 -24.17 -11.01 5.47
N TRP A 122 -25.19 -10.86 4.65
CA TRP A 122 -25.13 -10.04 3.44
C TRP A 122 -24.60 -8.63 3.70
N SER A 123 -25.09 -7.99 4.78
CA SER A 123 -24.62 -6.66 5.17
C SER A 123 -23.13 -6.65 5.51
N ARG A 124 -22.63 -7.66 6.20
CA ARG A 124 -21.20 -7.74 6.56
C ARG A 124 -20.32 -8.02 5.36
N ILE A 125 -20.75 -8.90 4.45
CA ILE A 125 -19.98 -9.18 3.22
C ILE A 125 -19.81 -7.91 2.36
N PHE A 126 -20.81 -7.03 2.31
CA PHE A 126 -20.74 -5.83 1.51
C PHE A 126 -20.21 -4.59 2.25
N LEU A 127 -20.33 -4.52 3.57
CA LEU A 127 -19.99 -3.33 4.36
C LEU A 127 -18.76 -3.51 5.27
N SER A 128 -18.30 -4.75 5.54
CA SER A 128 -17.05 -4.93 6.26
C SER A 128 -15.89 -4.52 5.36
N TYR A 129 -14.89 -3.91 5.96
CA TYR A 129 -13.69 -3.47 5.26
C TYR A 129 -12.49 -3.57 6.20
N GLU A 130 -11.52 -4.40 5.81
CA GLU A 130 -10.23 -4.53 6.49
C GLU A 130 -9.14 -4.09 5.52
N PRO A 131 -8.60 -2.88 5.71
CA PRO A 131 -7.66 -2.29 4.76
C PRO A 131 -6.33 -3.05 4.74
N ASP A 132 -6.03 -3.70 3.61
CA ASP A 132 -4.68 -4.17 3.31
C ASP A 132 -3.86 -3.01 2.73
N ALA A 133 -2.87 -2.57 3.52
CA ALA A 133 -2.05 -1.41 3.16
C ALA A 133 -1.29 -1.59 1.85
N LEU A 134 -0.85 -2.81 1.52
CA LEU A 134 -0.15 -3.10 0.28
C LEU A 134 -1.11 -3.03 -0.92
N MET A 135 -2.30 -3.63 -0.78
CA MET A 135 -3.30 -3.61 -1.85
C MET A 135 -3.84 -2.21 -2.10
N ILE A 136 -4.15 -1.45 -1.05
CA ILE A 136 -4.54 -0.05 -1.19
C ILE A 136 -3.45 0.76 -1.92
N GLY A 137 -2.18 0.58 -1.55
CA GLY A 137 -1.07 1.25 -2.22
C GLY A 137 -1.00 0.93 -3.72
N ILE A 138 -1.18 -0.35 -4.10
CA ILE A 138 -1.23 -0.79 -5.50
C ILE A 138 -2.42 -0.16 -6.22
N LEU A 139 -3.62 -0.19 -5.62
CA LEU A 139 -4.83 0.37 -6.23
C LEU A 139 -4.71 1.87 -6.44
N VAL A 140 -4.21 2.60 -5.44
CA VAL A 140 -3.97 4.05 -5.56
C VAL A 140 -2.97 4.35 -6.67
N MET A 141 -1.90 3.58 -6.78
CA MET A 141 -0.92 3.73 -7.87
C MET A 141 -1.55 3.46 -9.24
N MET A 142 -2.34 2.40 -9.38
CA MET A 142 -3.05 2.09 -10.64
C MET A 142 -3.99 3.20 -11.04
N VAL A 143 -4.79 3.72 -10.10
CA VAL A 143 -5.72 4.84 -10.35
C VAL A 143 -4.94 6.10 -10.73
N ALA A 144 -3.86 6.43 -10.02
CA ALA A 144 -3.05 7.61 -10.30
C ALA A 144 -2.41 7.56 -11.70
N LEU A 145 -1.88 6.40 -12.10
CA LEU A 145 -1.32 6.18 -13.44
C LEU A 145 -2.40 6.31 -14.53
N TYR A 146 -3.56 5.72 -14.28
CA TYR A 146 -4.69 5.80 -15.21
C TYR A 146 -5.16 7.25 -15.40
N VAL A 147 -5.41 7.96 -14.31
CA VAL A 147 -5.84 9.38 -14.35
C VAL A 147 -4.80 10.24 -15.06
N LYS A 148 -3.50 10.01 -14.78
CA LYS A 148 -2.43 10.72 -15.48
C LYS A 148 -2.45 10.45 -16.99
N GLY A 149 -2.66 9.19 -17.40
CA GLY A 149 -2.79 8.82 -18.81
C GLY A 149 -3.96 9.54 -19.47
N VAL A 150 -5.14 9.52 -18.85
CA VAL A 150 -6.33 10.21 -19.35
C VAL A 150 -6.11 11.71 -19.49
N ILE A 151 -5.48 12.36 -18.50
CA ILE A 151 -5.17 13.80 -18.55
C ILE A 151 -4.22 14.12 -19.71
N VAL A 152 -3.18 13.31 -19.94
CA VAL A 152 -2.23 13.51 -21.04
C VAL A 152 -2.92 13.41 -22.40
N LEU A 153 -3.79 12.41 -22.58
CA LEU A 153 -4.55 12.23 -23.84
C LEU A 153 -5.51 13.38 -24.09
N THR A 154 -6.26 13.76 -23.07
CA THR A 154 -7.22 14.87 -23.19
C THR A 154 -6.50 16.19 -23.54
N LYS A 155 -5.30 16.41 -22.98
CA LYS A 155 -4.47 17.58 -23.34
C LYS A 155 -3.95 17.54 -24.78
N ARG A 156 -3.80 16.35 -25.38
CA ARG A 156 -3.43 16.17 -26.79
C ARG A 156 -4.61 16.38 -27.75
N GLY A 157 -5.83 16.53 -27.22
CA GLY A 157 -7.03 16.70 -28.03
C GLY A 157 -7.78 15.39 -28.33
N ASP A 158 -7.32 14.27 -27.78
CA ASP A 158 -7.99 12.98 -27.97
C ASP A 158 -9.25 12.91 -27.12
N LYS A 159 -10.35 12.42 -27.73
CA LYS A 159 -11.61 12.20 -27.02
C LYS A 159 -11.56 10.90 -26.26
N TRP A 160 -11.55 10.97 -24.92
CA TRP A 160 -11.59 9.80 -24.07
C TRP A 160 -13.04 9.40 -23.73
N PRO A 161 -13.49 8.18 -24.11
CA PRO A 161 -14.84 7.71 -23.81
C PRO A 161 -15.03 7.49 -22.31
N VAL A 162 -16.05 8.07 -21.71
CA VAL A 162 -16.37 7.92 -20.28
C VAL A 162 -16.62 6.45 -19.91
N GLY A 163 -17.16 5.63 -20.81
CA GLY A 163 -17.37 4.20 -20.60
C GLY A 163 -16.09 3.43 -20.22
N ARG A 164 -14.92 3.82 -20.77
CA ARG A 164 -13.64 3.21 -20.42
C ARG A 164 -13.25 3.52 -18.99
N THR A 165 -13.45 4.75 -18.53
CA THR A 165 -13.17 5.16 -17.15
C THR A 165 -14.08 4.41 -16.18
N ILE A 166 -15.36 4.24 -16.50
CA ILE A 166 -16.31 3.48 -15.69
C ILE A 166 -15.87 2.01 -15.61
N SER A 167 -15.50 1.39 -16.73
CA SER A 167 -15.03 0.00 -16.76
C SER A 167 -13.77 -0.19 -15.92
N PHE A 168 -12.81 0.74 -16.01
CA PHE A 168 -11.61 0.71 -15.20
C PHE A 168 -11.94 0.85 -13.71
N ALA A 169 -12.80 1.80 -13.34
CA ALA A 169 -13.23 2.00 -11.95
C ALA A 169 -13.94 0.76 -11.39
N LEU A 170 -14.79 0.10 -12.18
CA LEU A 170 -15.42 -1.16 -11.78
C LEU A 170 -14.40 -2.27 -11.58
N GLY A 171 -13.40 -2.40 -12.46
CA GLY A 171 -12.31 -3.37 -12.31
C GLY A 171 -11.53 -3.16 -11.01
N ILE A 172 -11.15 -1.91 -10.70
CA ILE A 172 -10.49 -1.53 -9.44
C ILE A 172 -11.38 -1.83 -8.23
N SER A 173 -12.67 -1.48 -8.29
CA SER A 173 -13.61 -1.75 -7.19
C SER A 173 -13.79 -3.25 -6.91
N VAL A 174 -13.77 -4.09 -7.95
CA VAL A 174 -13.83 -5.54 -7.78
C VAL A 174 -12.57 -6.07 -7.10
N ILE A 175 -11.39 -5.53 -7.44
CA ILE A 175 -10.14 -5.92 -6.77
C ILE A 175 -10.20 -5.53 -5.30
N ASP A 176 -10.56 -4.28 -4.98
CA ASP A 176 -10.66 -3.80 -3.61
C ASP A 176 -11.66 -4.62 -2.79
N PHE A 177 -12.85 -4.89 -3.34
CA PHE A 177 -13.87 -5.71 -2.69
C PHE A 177 -13.41 -7.15 -2.42
N ALA A 178 -12.65 -7.75 -3.35
CA ALA A 178 -12.17 -9.12 -3.20
C ALA A 178 -10.93 -9.24 -2.30
N THR A 179 -10.21 -8.16 -2.04
CA THR A 179 -8.97 -8.15 -1.23
C THR A 179 -9.15 -7.51 0.13
N SER A 180 -9.70 -6.30 0.18
CA SER A 180 -9.85 -5.50 1.41
C SER A 180 -11.30 -5.40 1.87
N GLY A 181 -12.26 -5.62 0.97
CA GLY A 181 -13.69 -5.63 1.30
C GLY A 181 -14.11 -6.85 2.10
N GLY A 182 -15.38 -6.89 2.52
CA GLY A 182 -15.89 -7.99 3.33
C GLY A 182 -15.71 -9.37 2.71
N LEU A 183 -15.73 -9.48 1.39
CA LEU A 183 -15.40 -10.75 0.72
C LEU A 183 -13.97 -11.18 1.02
N GLY A 184 -13.00 -10.26 0.96
CA GLY A 184 -11.59 -10.51 1.28
C GLY A 184 -11.39 -10.95 2.73
N VAL A 185 -12.12 -10.34 3.67
CA VAL A 185 -12.10 -10.72 5.09
C VAL A 185 -12.55 -12.17 5.27
N TYR A 186 -13.75 -12.54 4.76
CA TYR A 186 -14.26 -13.89 4.91
C TYR A 186 -13.53 -14.93 4.06
N ALA A 187 -12.85 -14.53 2.98
CA ALA A 187 -12.05 -15.42 2.15
C ALA A 187 -10.87 -16.05 2.92
N GLN A 188 -10.41 -15.42 3.99
CA GLN A 188 -9.34 -15.94 4.83
C GLN A 188 -9.81 -17.05 5.79
N PHE A 189 -11.12 -17.12 6.06
CA PHE A 189 -11.72 -18.05 7.02
C PHE A 189 -12.60 -19.11 6.37
N SER A 190 -12.98 -18.96 5.10
CA SER A 190 -13.90 -19.88 4.42
C SER A 190 -13.47 -20.14 2.98
N PHE A 191 -13.35 -21.42 2.64
CA PHE A 191 -12.98 -21.86 1.30
C PHE A 191 -13.96 -21.37 0.22
N SER A 192 -15.26 -21.31 0.52
CA SER A 192 -16.28 -20.86 -0.43
C SER A 192 -16.08 -19.40 -0.82
N TYR A 193 -15.83 -18.51 0.16
CA TYR A 193 -15.56 -17.10 -0.08
C TYR A 193 -14.20 -16.89 -0.74
N HIS A 194 -13.20 -17.71 -0.38
CA HIS A 194 -11.89 -17.72 -1.03
C HIS A 194 -12.00 -18.01 -2.52
N MET A 195 -12.73 -19.06 -2.89
CA MET A 195 -12.96 -19.39 -4.29
C MET A 195 -13.74 -18.31 -5.04
N LEU A 196 -14.72 -17.68 -4.39
CA LEU A 196 -15.44 -16.57 -4.99
C LEU A 196 -14.53 -15.35 -5.23
N ALA A 197 -13.67 -15.01 -4.26
CA ALA A 197 -12.69 -13.96 -4.43
C ALA A 197 -11.72 -14.26 -5.59
N HIS A 198 -11.24 -15.50 -5.71
CA HIS A 198 -10.42 -15.93 -6.86
C HIS A 198 -11.13 -15.76 -8.18
N MET A 199 -12.40 -16.15 -8.28
CA MET A 199 -13.17 -15.99 -9.52
C MET A 199 -13.35 -14.52 -9.90
N LEU A 200 -13.62 -13.65 -8.92
CA LEU A 200 -13.72 -12.22 -9.17
C LEU A 200 -12.39 -11.62 -9.64
N LEU A 201 -11.28 -11.97 -9.00
CA LEU A 201 -9.95 -11.49 -9.35
C LEU A 201 -9.45 -12.05 -10.69
N ALA A 202 -9.75 -13.31 -11.00
CA ALA A 202 -9.25 -13.95 -12.21
C ALA A 202 -10.09 -13.63 -13.47
N MET A 203 -11.38 -13.37 -13.31
CA MET A 203 -12.29 -13.18 -14.43
C MET A 203 -12.87 -11.77 -14.51
N VAL A 204 -13.51 -11.29 -13.46
CA VAL A 204 -14.28 -10.04 -13.50
C VAL A 204 -13.35 -8.81 -13.51
N ALA A 205 -12.38 -8.78 -12.62
CA ALA A 205 -11.46 -7.65 -12.51
C ALA A 205 -10.65 -7.41 -13.79
N PRO A 206 -10.03 -8.43 -14.43
CA PRO A 206 -9.30 -8.22 -15.68
C PRO A 206 -10.19 -7.71 -16.83
N ILE A 207 -11.43 -8.18 -16.92
CA ILE A 207 -12.37 -7.69 -17.94
C ILE A 207 -12.60 -6.18 -17.75
N GLY A 208 -12.89 -5.74 -16.52
CA GLY A 208 -13.07 -4.31 -16.21
C GLY A 208 -11.83 -3.48 -16.54
N LEU A 209 -10.66 -3.97 -16.16
CA LEU A 209 -9.38 -3.29 -16.43
C LEU A 209 -9.09 -3.20 -17.94
N VAL A 210 -9.22 -4.31 -18.68
CA VAL A 210 -8.95 -4.34 -20.13
C VAL A 210 -9.92 -3.46 -20.90
N LEU A 211 -11.21 -3.48 -20.57
CA LEU A 211 -12.20 -2.59 -21.16
C LEU A 211 -11.95 -1.12 -20.84
N GLY A 212 -11.28 -0.83 -19.72
CA GLY A 212 -10.80 0.49 -19.38
C GLY A 212 -9.67 0.99 -20.28
N ALA A 213 -9.08 0.10 -21.11
CA ALA A 213 -7.92 0.37 -21.96
C ALA A 213 -6.82 1.14 -21.22
N PRO A 214 -6.25 0.61 -20.11
CA PRO A 214 -5.14 1.23 -19.43
C PRO A 214 -3.94 1.26 -20.40
N MET A 215 -3.26 2.42 -20.40
CA MET A 215 -2.09 2.63 -21.27
C MET A 215 -0.81 2.39 -20.50
#